data_5523acbd87322836f51215c1c91e7dc0
#
_entry.id   5523acbd87322836f51215c1c91e7dc0
#
_cell.length_a   1.000
_cell.length_b   1.000
_cell.length_c   1.000
_cell.angle_alpha   90.00
_cell.angle_beta   90.00
_cell.angle_gamma   90.00
#
_symmetry.space_group_name_H-M   'P 1'
#
loop_
_entity.id
_entity.type
_entity.pdbx_description
1 polymer ?
#
loop_
_entity_poly.entity_id
_entity_poly.type
_entity_poly.pdbx_seq_one_letter_code
_entity_poly.pdbx_strand_id
1 'polypeptide(L)'
;MRYISTRGQAPALTFEDTMLTGLARDGGLYVPETIPQIDAHTIAAMAGQPYEEIAYTVMRPFVGDTFSDAEFRGCINRAYAGFGHAARAPLVQLDQGHFLLELFHGPTLAFKDFAMQLIGQLFQTALARRGERVTIVGATSGDTGSAAIEAFRGLENVDVFILYPHGRISEVQRRQMTTPTESNVHALAMDGDFDDCQARLKDMFNDFDFRDGVKLAGVNSINWARVLAQVVYYFSSAAALGAPTRKVSFTVPTGNFGDVFAGYIAKRMGLPIDRLVVATNQNDILHRCLSGQGYHKGETIPSISPSMDIQVSSNFERALFDAYGRDGNAVTQLMDELKAGGFEVSQGAMQDLQDHYESGRASESDTTATITRALAETGELLCPHSAVGVHVAPDHIHAGTPMVTLATAHPAKFPDAVEAATGVHPALPPRMSDLYERPERLTRVPNDLAALKAHIKENRAT
;
A
#
# COMPACT_ATOMS: atom_id res chain seq x y z
N MET A 1 11.77 2.78 20.04
CA MET A 1 11.87 1.84 18.89
C MET A 1 12.93 2.36 17.92
N ARG A 2 13.83 1.49 17.46
CA ARG A 2 14.83 1.80 16.41
C ARG A 2 14.47 1.06 15.14
N TYR A 3 14.86 1.63 14.00
CA TYR A 3 14.62 1.11 12.66
C TYR A 3 15.93 0.93 11.94
N ILE A 4 16.17 -0.26 11.38
CA ILE A 4 17.39 -0.65 10.69
C ILE A 4 17.11 -0.87 9.21
N SER A 5 18.13 -0.65 8.36
CA SER A 5 18.06 -0.92 6.93
C SER A 5 18.17 -2.41 6.64
N THR A 6 17.39 -2.91 5.68
CA THR A 6 17.50 -4.28 5.15
C THR A 6 18.85 -4.59 4.51
N ARG A 7 19.66 -3.58 4.17
CA ARG A 7 21.01 -3.74 3.62
C ARG A 7 22.12 -3.48 4.64
N GLY A 8 21.78 -3.00 5.84
CA GLY A 8 22.66 -2.93 7.00
C GLY A 8 23.72 -1.84 6.98
N GLN A 9 23.84 -1.02 5.92
CA GLN A 9 24.88 0.01 5.80
C GLN A 9 24.39 1.42 6.17
N ALA A 10 23.08 1.64 6.22
CA ALA A 10 22.50 2.91 6.66
C ALA A 10 22.39 2.97 8.19
N PRO A 11 22.47 4.17 8.78
CA PRO A 11 22.31 4.32 10.23
C PRO A 11 20.89 3.94 10.67
N ALA A 12 20.79 3.39 11.89
CA ALA A 12 19.49 3.13 12.48
C ALA A 12 18.81 4.46 12.87
N LEU A 13 17.52 4.57 12.58
CA LEU A 13 16.71 5.77 12.75
C LEU A 13 15.64 5.62 13.84
N THR A 14 15.08 6.75 14.28
CA THR A 14 13.82 6.81 15.05
C THR A 14 12.61 6.55 14.14
N PHE A 15 11.42 6.38 14.71
CA PHE A 15 10.19 6.27 13.91
C PHE A 15 9.97 7.49 13.02
N GLU A 16 10.13 8.70 13.58
CA GLU A 16 9.92 9.95 12.87
C GLU A 16 10.87 10.11 11.70
N ASP A 17 12.18 9.88 11.93
CA ASP A 17 13.17 10.00 10.87
C ASP A 17 12.98 8.93 9.78
N THR A 18 12.58 7.71 10.16
CA THR A 18 12.24 6.64 9.21
C THR A 18 11.04 7.02 8.34
N MET A 19 10.00 7.58 8.94
CA MET A 19 8.80 8.03 8.25
C MET A 19 9.11 9.16 7.27
N LEU A 20 9.88 10.17 7.70
CA LEU A 20 10.23 11.32 6.87
C LEU A 20 11.22 10.97 5.75
N THR A 21 12.14 10.04 6.00
CA THR A 21 13.15 9.63 5.02
C THR A 21 12.60 8.68 3.96
N GLY A 22 11.75 7.74 4.34
CA GLY A 22 11.12 6.72 3.47
C GLY A 22 12.08 5.64 2.97
N LEU A 23 13.18 5.98 2.30
CA LEU A 23 14.19 5.09 1.73
C LEU A 23 15.53 5.26 2.43
N ALA A 24 16.20 4.16 2.78
CA ALA A 24 17.53 4.21 3.39
C ALA A 24 18.60 4.67 2.40
N ARG A 25 19.67 5.31 2.91
CA ARG A 25 20.74 5.87 2.07
C ARG A 25 21.57 4.80 1.33
N ASP A 26 21.57 3.58 1.83
CA ASP A 26 22.18 2.40 1.19
C ASP A 26 21.26 1.74 0.13
N GLY A 27 20.08 2.35 -0.10
CA GLY A 27 19.06 1.84 -1.01
C GLY A 27 18.18 0.73 -0.43
N GLY A 28 18.41 0.36 0.85
CA GLY A 28 17.59 -0.60 1.58
C GLY A 28 16.30 -0.01 2.11
N LEU A 29 15.48 -0.85 2.72
CA LEU A 29 14.21 -0.49 3.34
C LEU A 29 14.33 -0.53 4.86
N TYR A 30 13.68 0.41 5.54
CA TYR A 30 13.66 0.37 7.00
C TYR A 30 12.65 -0.63 7.53
N VAL A 31 13.06 -1.38 8.56
CA VAL A 31 12.23 -2.29 9.37
C VAL A 31 12.51 -2.03 10.86
N PRO A 32 11.58 -2.32 11.77
CA PRO A 32 11.85 -2.21 13.19
C PRO A 32 12.91 -3.24 13.61
N GLU A 33 13.81 -2.85 14.49
CA GLU A 33 14.85 -3.73 15.05
C GLU A 33 14.23 -4.93 15.78
N THR A 34 13.11 -4.69 16.45
CA THR A 34 12.31 -5.73 17.13
C THR A 34 10.83 -5.58 16.79
N ILE A 35 10.10 -6.70 16.70
CA ILE A 35 8.65 -6.69 16.48
C ILE A 35 7.96 -6.84 17.84
N PRO A 36 7.19 -5.83 18.30
CA PRO A 36 6.44 -5.89 19.54
C PRO A 36 5.42 -7.03 19.54
N GLN A 37 5.17 -7.60 20.72
CA GLN A 37 4.16 -8.63 20.92
C GLN A 37 2.89 -8.02 21.53
N ILE A 38 1.74 -8.49 21.08
CA ILE A 38 0.43 -8.21 21.68
C ILE A 38 -0.11 -9.53 22.22
N ASP A 39 -0.42 -9.56 23.52
CA ASP A 39 -0.90 -10.78 24.17
C ASP A 39 -2.35 -11.13 23.79
N ALA A 40 -2.73 -12.38 24.01
CA ALA A 40 -4.05 -12.90 23.65
C ALA A 40 -5.20 -12.15 24.35
N HIS A 41 -5.01 -11.67 25.58
CA HIS A 41 -6.03 -10.90 26.30
C HIS A 41 -6.29 -9.56 25.61
N THR A 42 -5.22 -8.85 25.23
CA THR A 42 -5.30 -7.59 24.51
C THR A 42 -5.96 -7.76 23.13
N ILE A 43 -5.60 -8.85 22.40
CA ILE A 43 -6.25 -9.17 21.11
C ILE A 43 -7.75 -9.43 21.30
N ALA A 44 -8.14 -10.21 22.32
CA ALA A 44 -9.55 -10.47 22.61
C ALA A 44 -10.33 -9.20 22.94
N ALA A 45 -9.70 -8.26 23.66
CA ALA A 45 -10.31 -6.99 24.02
C ALA A 45 -10.55 -6.05 22.83
N MET A 46 -9.96 -6.30 21.66
CA MET A 46 -10.19 -5.51 20.44
C MET A 46 -11.56 -5.78 19.81
N ALA A 47 -12.19 -6.92 20.12
CA ALA A 47 -13.49 -7.26 19.57
C ALA A 47 -14.56 -6.20 19.95
N GLY A 48 -15.18 -5.61 18.92
CA GLY A 48 -16.19 -4.56 19.12
C GLY A 48 -15.65 -3.16 19.46
N GLN A 49 -14.33 -2.99 19.56
CA GLN A 49 -13.72 -1.68 19.73
C GLN A 49 -13.79 -0.84 18.45
N PRO A 50 -13.87 0.51 18.56
CA PRO A 50 -13.67 1.39 17.42
C PRO A 50 -12.33 1.13 16.73
N TYR A 51 -12.30 1.26 15.40
CA TYR A 51 -11.07 1.06 14.62
C TYR A 51 -9.90 1.92 15.11
N GLU A 52 -10.17 3.14 15.52
CA GLU A 52 -9.17 4.10 16.03
C GLU A 52 -8.50 3.63 17.33
N GLU A 53 -9.24 2.94 18.22
CA GLU A 53 -8.67 2.37 19.44
C GLU A 53 -7.80 1.14 19.15
N ILE A 54 -8.23 0.29 18.22
CA ILE A 54 -7.42 -0.82 17.71
C ILE A 54 -6.15 -0.26 17.06
N ALA A 55 -6.27 0.77 16.23
CA ALA A 55 -5.16 1.43 15.57
C ALA A 55 -4.13 1.97 16.58
N TYR A 56 -4.59 2.64 17.62
CA TYR A 56 -3.71 3.11 18.69
C TYR A 56 -2.97 1.94 19.36
N THR A 57 -3.70 0.90 19.77
CA THR A 57 -3.15 -0.26 20.48
C THR A 57 -2.10 -0.99 19.65
N VAL A 58 -2.37 -1.21 18.36
CA VAL A 58 -1.48 -1.93 17.44
C VAL A 58 -0.24 -1.12 17.11
N MET A 59 -0.38 0.17 16.83
CA MET A 59 0.72 0.99 16.31
C MET A 59 1.56 1.65 17.41
N ARG A 60 1.01 1.89 18.61
CA ARG A 60 1.69 2.62 19.69
C ARG A 60 3.08 2.06 20.04
N PRO A 61 3.29 0.73 20.13
CA PRO A 61 4.61 0.16 20.44
C PRO A 61 5.69 0.48 19.40
N PHE A 62 5.32 0.69 18.14
CA PHE A 62 6.24 1.03 17.06
C PHE A 62 6.62 2.51 17.06
N VAL A 63 5.68 3.37 17.42
CA VAL A 63 5.87 4.83 17.41
C VAL A 63 6.75 5.28 18.57
N GLY A 64 6.74 4.56 19.70
CA GLY A 64 7.53 4.88 20.88
C GLY A 64 7.23 6.29 21.41
N ASP A 65 8.27 7.00 21.87
CA ASP A 65 8.13 8.35 22.45
C ASP A 65 8.10 9.47 21.42
N THR A 66 8.02 9.14 20.13
CA THR A 66 8.03 10.13 19.03
C THR A 66 6.86 11.10 19.12
N PHE A 67 5.68 10.62 19.46
CA PHE A 67 4.47 11.41 19.70
C PHE A 67 3.93 11.10 21.09
N SER A 68 3.41 12.11 21.78
CA SER A 68 2.63 11.87 23.00
C SER A 68 1.35 11.07 22.66
N ASP A 69 0.74 10.45 23.67
CA ASP A 69 -0.50 9.69 23.48
C ASP A 69 -1.62 10.56 22.90
N ALA A 70 -1.73 11.80 23.38
CA ALA A 70 -2.74 12.75 22.90
C ALA A 70 -2.50 13.15 21.44
N GLU A 71 -1.26 13.43 21.04
CA GLU A 71 -0.91 13.75 19.65
C GLU A 71 -1.18 12.58 18.72
N PHE A 72 -0.75 11.37 19.12
CA PHE A 72 -0.89 10.19 18.28
C PHE A 72 -2.36 9.79 18.10
N ARG A 73 -3.17 9.78 19.19
CA ARG A 73 -4.62 9.59 19.12
C ARG A 73 -5.29 10.67 18.26
N GLY A 74 -4.87 11.91 18.40
CA GLY A 74 -5.36 13.02 17.58
C GLY A 74 -5.08 12.80 16.08
N CYS A 75 -3.88 12.33 15.71
CA CYS A 75 -3.54 11.98 14.32
C CYS A 75 -4.42 10.83 13.80
N ILE A 76 -4.58 9.76 14.56
CA ILE A 76 -5.43 8.60 14.20
C ILE A 76 -6.88 9.05 13.97
N ASN A 77 -7.45 9.79 14.92
CA ASN A 77 -8.84 10.22 14.83
C ASN A 77 -9.09 11.13 13.60
N ARG A 78 -8.19 12.09 13.33
CA ARG A 78 -8.31 12.95 12.14
C ARG A 78 -8.13 12.16 10.84
N ALA A 79 -7.20 11.18 10.81
CA ALA A 79 -6.95 10.36 9.64
C ALA A 79 -8.18 9.56 9.20
N TYR A 80 -8.89 8.98 10.14
CA TYR A 80 -10.02 8.09 9.83
C TYR A 80 -11.39 8.76 9.89
N ALA A 81 -11.49 10.04 10.32
CA ALA A 81 -12.74 10.76 10.40
C ALA A 81 -13.49 10.89 9.06
N GLY A 82 -12.76 10.97 7.95
CA GLY A 82 -13.31 11.12 6.59
C GLY A 82 -13.75 9.80 5.92
N PHE A 83 -13.61 8.66 6.61
CA PHE A 83 -14.02 7.35 6.03
C PHE A 83 -15.55 7.21 6.00
N GLY A 84 -16.07 6.71 4.89
CA GLY A 84 -17.52 6.64 4.64
C GLY A 84 -18.25 5.51 5.36
N HIS A 85 -17.58 4.66 6.14
CA HIS A 85 -18.19 3.58 6.91
C HIS A 85 -17.74 3.62 8.37
N ALA A 86 -18.65 3.39 9.31
CA ALA A 86 -18.37 3.48 10.75
C ALA A 86 -17.30 2.48 11.21
N ALA A 87 -17.27 1.27 10.67
CA ALA A 87 -16.25 0.26 10.96
C ALA A 87 -14.91 0.51 10.24
N ARG A 88 -14.79 1.50 9.39
CA ARG A 88 -13.66 1.83 8.51
C ARG A 88 -13.31 0.70 7.53
N ALA A 89 -13.18 -0.53 8.00
CA ALA A 89 -12.90 -1.75 7.23
C ALA A 89 -13.93 -2.84 7.57
N PRO A 90 -15.16 -2.76 7.05
CA PRO A 90 -16.20 -3.75 7.31
C PRO A 90 -15.91 -5.08 6.62
N LEU A 91 -16.44 -6.17 7.21
CA LEU A 91 -16.44 -7.51 6.63
C LEU A 91 -17.77 -7.79 5.94
N VAL A 92 -17.72 -8.28 4.72
CA VAL A 92 -18.87 -8.82 3.96
C VAL A 92 -18.67 -10.32 3.79
N GLN A 93 -19.68 -11.12 4.11
CA GLN A 93 -19.62 -12.56 3.95
C GLN A 93 -19.99 -12.95 2.53
N LEU A 94 -19.07 -13.62 1.82
CA LEU A 94 -19.31 -14.14 0.47
C LEU A 94 -19.92 -15.54 0.50
N ASP A 95 -19.43 -16.40 1.42
CA ASP A 95 -19.99 -17.73 1.67
C ASP A 95 -19.73 -18.17 3.14
N GLN A 96 -19.97 -19.44 3.46
CA GLN A 96 -19.88 -19.97 4.83
C GLN A 96 -18.51 -19.78 5.50
N GLY A 97 -17.42 -19.73 4.74
CA GLY A 97 -16.05 -19.61 5.25
C GLY A 97 -15.24 -18.49 4.63
N HIS A 98 -15.79 -17.75 3.68
CA HIS A 98 -15.11 -16.73 2.92
C HIS A 98 -15.71 -15.34 3.16
N PHE A 99 -14.87 -14.41 3.53
CA PHE A 99 -15.22 -13.02 3.83
C PHE A 99 -14.42 -12.06 2.96
N LEU A 100 -15.03 -10.94 2.61
CA LEU A 100 -14.40 -9.82 1.94
C LEU A 100 -14.17 -8.71 2.98
N LEU A 101 -12.94 -8.22 3.08
CA LEU A 101 -12.62 -7.06 3.91
C LEU A 101 -12.58 -5.81 3.03
N GLU A 102 -13.60 -4.96 3.15
CA GLU A 102 -13.71 -3.75 2.34
C GLU A 102 -12.78 -2.66 2.83
N LEU A 103 -11.68 -2.41 2.11
CA LEU A 103 -10.67 -1.41 2.43
C LEU A 103 -10.79 -0.11 1.62
N PHE A 104 -11.92 0.12 0.99
CA PHE A 104 -12.14 1.21 0.04
C PHE A 104 -13.12 2.29 0.52
N HIS A 105 -13.42 2.34 1.82
CA HIS A 105 -14.30 3.37 2.39
C HIS A 105 -13.60 4.70 2.69
N GLY A 106 -12.30 4.78 2.44
CA GLY A 106 -11.55 6.02 2.54
C GLY A 106 -11.88 7.04 1.43
N PRO A 107 -11.33 8.25 1.53
CA PRO A 107 -11.70 9.37 0.65
C PRO A 107 -11.39 9.13 -0.83
N THR A 108 -10.40 8.30 -1.18
CA THR A 108 -10.06 8.00 -2.58
C THR A 108 -10.48 6.62 -3.05
N LEU A 109 -11.27 5.90 -2.25
CA LEU A 109 -11.85 4.61 -2.61
C LEU A 109 -10.82 3.49 -2.82
N ALA A 110 -9.71 3.50 -2.10
CA ALA A 110 -8.70 2.44 -2.13
C ALA A 110 -8.08 2.22 -0.75
N PHE A 111 -7.58 1.00 -0.49
CA PHE A 111 -6.92 0.62 0.76
C PHE A 111 -5.74 1.55 1.14
N LYS A 112 -5.15 2.20 0.15
CA LYS A 112 -4.05 3.15 0.32
C LYS A 112 -4.42 4.33 1.22
N ASP A 113 -5.70 4.66 1.33
CA ASP A 113 -6.20 5.71 2.22
C ASP A 113 -5.88 5.43 3.69
N PHE A 114 -5.94 4.16 4.14
CA PHE A 114 -5.62 3.81 5.53
C PHE A 114 -4.24 4.29 5.95
N ALA A 115 -3.28 4.09 5.09
CA ALA A 115 -1.90 4.51 5.36
C ALA A 115 -1.68 5.99 5.06
N MET A 116 -2.16 6.48 3.94
CA MET A 116 -1.86 7.85 3.49
C MET A 116 -2.51 8.90 4.37
N GLN A 117 -3.79 8.72 4.77
CA GLN A 117 -4.45 9.67 5.67
C GLN A 117 -3.73 9.77 7.02
N LEU A 118 -3.27 8.64 7.56
CA LEU A 118 -2.50 8.65 8.80
C LEU A 118 -1.13 9.33 8.62
N ILE A 119 -0.40 8.99 7.56
CA ILE A 119 0.91 9.58 7.27
C ILE A 119 0.81 11.09 7.10
N GLY A 120 -0.23 11.60 6.42
CA GLY A 120 -0.47 13.03 6.29
C GLY A 120 -0.54 13.73 7.64
N GLN A 121 -1.31 13.17 8.59
CA GLN A 121 -1.43 13.73 9.94
C GLN A 121 -0.13 13.63 10.75
N LEU A 122 0.60 12.53 10.61
CA LEU A 122 1.90 12.35 11.30
C LEU A 122 2.96 13.32 10.73
N PHE A 123 3.02 13.49 9.41
CA PHE A 123 3.91 14.46 8.76
C PHE A 123 3.61 15.88 9.23
N GLN A 124 2.34 16.31 9.19
CA GLN A 124 1.93 17.63 9.65
C GLN A 124 2.39 17.89 11.08
N THR A 125 2.16 16.92 11.99
CA THR A 125 2.53 17.05 13.40
C THR A 125 4.06 17.10 13.58
N ALA A 126 4.81 16.23 12.91
CA ALA A 126 6.27 16.18 13.01
C ALA A 126 6.93 17.43 12.42
N LEU A 127 6.51 17.87 11.23
CA LEU A 127 7.06 19.02 10.54
C LEU A 127 6.74 20.34 11.26
N ALA A 128 5.53 20.49 11.79
CA ALA A 128 5.18 21.67 12.60
C ALA A 128 6.08 21.79 13.85
N ARG A 129 6.34 20.66 14.53
CA ARG A 129 7.23 20.63 15.69
C ARG A 129 8.68 20.95 15.34
N ARG A 130 9.16 20.48 14.18
CA ARG A 130 10.53 20.74 13.69
C ARG A 130 10.71 22.13 13.08
N GLY A 131 9.62 22.84 12.75
CA GLY A 131 9.70 24.07 11.95
C GLY A 131 10.25 23.80 10.55
N GLU A 132 9.99 22.61 9.99
CA GLU A 132 10.50 22.17 8.71
C GLU A 132 9.39 22.07 7.67
N ARG A 133 9.80 22.13 6.39
CA ARG A 133 8.94 21.95 5.23
C ARG A 133 9.55 20.88 4.31
N VAL A 134 8.72 20.06 3.69
CA VAL A 134 9.16 19.02 2.75
C VAL A 134 8.42 19.12 1.42
N THR A 135 9.06 18.62 0.38
CA THR A 135 8.46 18.45 -0.94
C THR A 135 8.25 16.96 -1.20
N ILE A 136 7.01 16.54 -1.37
CA ILE A 136 6.67 15.17 -1.77
C ILE A 136 6.63 15.13 -3.28
N VAL A 137 7.40 14.23 -3.87
CA VAL A 137 7.27 13.89 -5.30
C VAL A 137 6.94 12.41 -5.42
N GLY A 138 5.90 12.10 -6.16
CA GLY A 138 5.45 10.72 -6.39
C GLY A 138 5.21 10.44 -7.86
N ALA A 139 5.41 9.17 -8.27
CA ALA A 139 4.95 8.65 -9.55
C ALA A 139 3.84 7.63 -9.29
N THR A 140 2.80 7.63 -10.13
CA THR A 140 1.61 6.81 -9.91
C THR A 140 1.01 6.27 -11.19
N SER A 141 0.46 5.06 -11.10
CA SER A 141 -0.50 4.50 -12.07
C SER A 141 -1.97 4.83 -11.73
N GLY A 142 -2.20 5.72 -10.73
CA GLY A 142 -3.53 6.23 -10.35
C GLY A 142 -3.78 6.24 -8.85
N ASP A 143 -3.94 5.09 -8.21
CA ASP A 143 -4.40 4.97 -6.82
C ASP A 143 -3.47 5.59 -5.77
N THR A 144 -2.16 5.38 -5.89
CA THR A 144 -1.20 5.93 -4.90
C THR A 144 -1.15 7.45 -5.00
N GLY A 145 -1.24 7.99 -6.20
CA GLY A 145 -1.23 9.44 -6.42
C GLY A 145 -2.49 10.11 -5.88
N SER A 146 -3.66 9.55 -6.15
CA SER A 146 -4.92 10.09 -5.61
C SER A 146 -4.93 10.05 -4.08
N ALA A 147 -4.48 8.95 -3.46
CA ALA A 147 -4.37 8.83 -2.01
C ALA A 147 -3.34 9.81 -1.41
N ALA A 148 -2.20 10.03 -2.09
CA ALA A 148 -1.19 11.00 -1.64
C ALA A 148 -1.71 12.43 -1.70
N ILE A 149 -2.30 12.83 -2.83
CA ILE A 149 -2.87 14.18 -2.97
C ILE A 149 -3.92 14.43 -1.88
N GLU A 150 -4.86 13.50 -1.70
CA GLU A 150 -5.91 13.65 -0.70
C GLU A 150 -5.37 13.74 0.73
N ALA A 151 -4.31 13.01 1.05
CA ALA A 151 -3.71 13.00 2.38
C ALA A 151 -2.92 14.26 2.73
N PHE A 152 -2.34 14.91 1.73
CA PHE A 152 -1.43 16.04 1.95
C PHE A 152 -1.98 17.39 1.47
N ARG A 153 -3.14 17.42 0.78
CA ARG A 153 -3.74 18.68 0.35
C ARG A 153 -4.07 19.56 1.56
N GLY A 154 -3.76 20.84 1.43
CA GLY A 154 -4.03 21.84 2.48
C GLY A 154 -3.10 21.77 3.69
N LEU A 155 -2.10 20.87 3.71
CA LEU A 155 -1.11 20.85 4.78
C LEU A 155 -0.07 21.97 4.57
N GLU A 156 0.15 22.78 5.60
CA GLU A 156 0.98 24.01 5.49
C GLU A 156 2.47 23.75 5.21
N ASN A 157 2.99 22.62 5.70
CA ASN A 157 4.43 22.31 5.64
C ASN A 157 4.82 21.30 4.56
N VAL A 158 3.93 21.05 3.61
CA VAL A 158 4.12 20.04 2.57
C VAL A 158 3.67 20.56 1.21
N ASP A 159 4.51 20.43 0.20
CA ASP A 159 4.12 20.55 -1.21
C ASP A 159 4.10 19.17 -1.86
N VAL A 160 3.08 18.89 -2.68
CA VAL A 160 2.87 17.57 -3.29
C VAL A 160 2.85 17.68 -4.80
N PHE A 161 3.78 16.99 -5.43
CA PHE A 161 3.90 16.88 -6.90
C PHE A 161 3.72 15.41 -7.30
N ILE A 162 2.65 15.11 -8.03
CA ILE A 162 2.36 13.74 -8.48
C ILE A 162 2.46 13.64 -9.99
N LEU A 163 3.44 12.86 -10.45
CA LEU A 163 3.62 12.51 -11.86
C LEU A 163 2.74 11.32 -12.21
N TYR A 164 1.98 11.43 -13.29
CA TYR A 164 1.20 10.32 -13.84
C TYR A 164 1.26 10.34 -15.37
N PRO A 165 1.16 9.16 -16.03
CA PRO A 165 1.22 9.10 -17.49
C PRO A 165 -0.05 9.70 -18.10
N HIS A 166 0.11 10.68 -18.99
CA HIS A 166 -0.99 11.38 -19.63
C HIS A 166 -1.88 10.42 -20.43
N GLY A 167 -3.18 10.40 -20.14
CA GLY A 167 -4.16 9.59 -20.87
C GLY A 167 -4.11 8.07 -20.59
N ARG A 168 -3.35 7.62 -19.57
CA ARG A 168 -3.16 6.19 -19.27
C ARG A 168 -3.65 5.75 -17.88
N ILE A 169 -4.50 6.54 -17.26
CA ILE A 169 -5.15 6.23 -15.98
C ILE A 169 -6.66 6.40 -16.12
N SER A 170 -7.46 5.77 -15.26
CA SER A 170 -8.92 5.91 -15.32
C SER A 170 -9.36 7.36 -15.08
N GLU A 171 -10.52 7.73 -15.61
CA GLU A 171 -11.05 9.09 -15.41
C GLU A 171 -11.28 9.40 -13.94
N VAL A 172 -11.78 8.45 -13.18
CA VAL A 172 -11.99 8.61 -11.74
C VAL A 172 -10.66 8.90 -11.02
N GLN A 173 -9.61 8.12 -11.28
CA GLN A 173 -8.29 8.34 -10.71
C GLN A 173 -7.70 9.70 -11.10
N ARG A 174 -7.82 10.07 -12.37
CA ARG A 174 -7.37 11.38 -12.86
C ARG A 174 -8.09 12.51 -12.11
N ARG A 175 -9.42 12.47 -12.07
CA ARG A 175 -10.21 13.51 -11.43
C ARG A 175 -9.96 13.61 -9.93
N GLN A 176 -9.72 12.50 -9.25
CA GLN A 176 -9.31 12.51 -7.84
C GLN A 176 -8.00 13.28 -7.61
N MET A 177 -7.09 13.30 -8.60
CA MET A 177 -5.82 14.03 -8.51
C MET A 177 -5.90 15.47 -9.00
N THR A 178 -6.78 15.76 -9.96
CA THR A 178 -6.81 17.03 -10.69
C THR A 178 -7.89 18.00 -10.23
N THR A 179 -8.86 17.56 -9.44
CA THR A 179 -9.93 18.41 -8.90
C THR A 179 -9.64 19.09 -7.55
N PRO A 180 -8.67 18.66 -6.73
CA PRO A 180 -8.26 19.43 -5.55
C PRO A 180 -7.80 20.85 -5.92
N THR A 181 -8.22 21.85 -5.14
CA THR A 181 -7.97 23.28 -5.41
C THR A 181 -6.87 23.88 -4.56
N GLU A 182 -6.38 23.15 -3.56
CA GLU A 182 -5.36 23.58 -2.61
C GLU A 182 -4.05 23.94 -3.32
N SER A 183 -3.42 25.04 -2.90
CA SER A 183 -2.25 25.61 -3.58
C SER A 183 -0.99 24.74 -3.48
N ASN A 184 -0.92 23.88 -2.47
CA ASN A 184 0.20 22.97 -2.25
C ASN A 184 0.14 21.66 -3.06
N VAL A 185 -0.85 21.50 -3.96
CA VAL A 185 -1.05 20.28 -4.76
C VAL A 185 -0.78 20.54 -6.22
N HIS A 186 0.05 19.70 -6.84
CA HIS A 186 0.44 19.79 -8.24
C HIS A 186 0.31 18.43 -8.93
N ALA A 187 -0.71 18.29 -9.78
CA ALA A 187 -0.92 17.11 -10.62
C ALA A 187 -0.19 17.30 -11.96
N LEU A 188 0.84 16.49 -12.22
CA LEU A 188 1.73 16.61 -13.38
C LEU A 188 1.45 15.47 -14.37
N ALA A 189 0.76 15.80 -15.47
CA ALA A 189 0.50 14.86 -16.56
C ALA A 189 1.74 14.77 -17.46
N MET A 190 2.53 13.72 -17.33
CA MET A 190 3.78 13.54 -18.06
C MET A 190 3.55 12.78 -19.37
N ASP A 191 4.25 13.21 -20.43
CA ASP A 191 4.30 12.48 -21.69
C ASP A 191 5.14 11.21 -21.52
N GLY A 192 4.56 10.03 -21.78
CA GLY A 192 5.20 8.73 -21.60
C GLY A 192 4.29 7.72 -20.91
N ASP A 193 4.91 6.73 -20.30
CA ASP A 193 4.21 5.70 -19.52
C ASP A 193 4.54 5.78 -18.02
N PHE A 194 4.06 4.79 -17.26
CA PHE A 194 4.29 4.76 -15.81
C PHE A 194 5.75 4.49 -15.46
N ASP A 195 6.45 3.68 -16.26
CA ASP A 195 7.87 3.38 -16.04
C ASP A 195 8.73 4.63 -16.29
N ASP A 196 8.36 5.45 -17.27
CA ASP A 196 8.96 6.77 -17.49
C ASP A 196 8.80 7.67 -16.24
N CYS A 197 7.58 7.75 -15.70
CA CYS A 197 7.32 8.52 -14.48
C CYS A 197 8.18 8.03 -13.31
N GLN A 198 8.29 6.71 -13.13
CA GLN A 198 9.13 6.11 -12.10
C GLN A 198 10.62 6.37 -12.31
N ALA A 199 11.10 6.31 -13.56
CA ALA A 199 12.49 6.61 -13.90
C ALA A 199 12.84 8.04 -13.52
N ARG A 200 12.02 9.03 -13.91
CA ARG A 200 12.22 10.44 -13.52
C ARG A 200 12.21 10.63 -11.99
N LEU A 201 11.31 9.96 -11.30
CA LEU A 201 11.27 9.99 -9.83
C LEU A 201 12.57 9.46 -9.23
N LYS A 202 13.07 8.30 -9.68
CA LYS A 202 14.36 7.73 -9.24
C LYS A 202 15.53 8.66 -9.52
N ASP A 203 15.57 9.27 -10.69
CA ASP A 203 16.60 10.24 -11.07
C ASP A 203 16.61 11.44 -10.10
N MET A 204 15.44 11.96 -9.70
CA MET A 204 15.34 13.05 -8.71
C MET A 204 15.81 12.63 -7.31
N PHE A 205 15.49 11.41 -6.87
CA PHE A 205 15.95 10.90 -5.58
C PHE A 205 17.46 10.61 -5.54
N ASN A 206 18.06 10.27 -6.67
CA ASN A 206 19.49 10.00 -6.81
C ASN A 206 20.33 11.28 -7.00
N ASP A 207 19.71 12.40 -7.34
CA ASP A 207 20.34 13.72 -7.36
C ASP A 207 20.31 14.34 -5.96
N PHE A 208 21.37 14.12 -5.19
CA PHE A 208 21.45 14.57 -3.81
C PHE A 208 21.36 16.09 -3.66
N ASP A 209 21.91 16.88 -4.59
CA ASP A 209 21.82 18.34 -4.57
C ASP A 209 20.36 18.80 -4.73
N PHE A 210 19.64 18.19 -5.65
CA PHE A 210 18.21 18.45 -5.81
C PHE A 210 17.42 17.96 -4.60
N ARG A 211 17.60 16.70 -4.21
CA ARG A 211 16.90 16.04 -3.10
C ARG A 211 17.01 16.84 -1.80
N ASP A 212 18.23 17.20 -1.42
CA ASP A 212 18.48 17.93 -0.17
C ASP A 212 18.03 19.40 -0.30
N GLY A 213 18.19 20.00 -1.49
CA GLY A 213 17.78 21.39 -1.75
C GLY A 213 16.27 21.63 -1.69
N VAL A 214 15.44 20.65 -2.05
CA VAL A 214 13.97 20.72 -1.95
C VAL A 214 13.43 19.97 -0.73
N LYS A 215 14.29 19.35 0.08
CA LYS A 215 13.92 18.43 1.17
C LYS A 215 12.92 17.38 0.67
N LEU A 216 13.34 16.62 -0.34
CA LEU A 216 12.52 15.64 -1.02
C LEU A 216 12.15 14.49 -0.08
N ALA A 217 10.87 14.25 0.11
CA ALA A 217 10.32 13.16 0.92
C ALA A 217 9.57 12.15 0.06
N GLY A 218 9.69 10.86 0.40
CA GLY A 218 9.02 9.75 -0.28
C GLY A 218 7.88 9.18 0.54
N VAL A 219 6.71 9.07 -0.09
CA VAL A 219 5.53 8.44 0.51
C VAL A 219 5.13 7.16 -0.23
N ASN A 220 6.07 6.54 -0.92
CA ASN A 220 5.88 5.31 -1.70
C ASN A 220 5.51 4.11 -0.81
N SER A 221 5.12 2.99 -1.43
CA SER A 221 4.77 1.74 -0.74
C SER A 221 5.87 1.20 0.18
N ILE A 222 7.12 1.62 -0.03
CA ILE A 222 8.28 1.24 0.77
C ILE A 222 8.40 1.99 2.12
N ASN A 223 7.68 3.10 2.31
CA ASN A 223 7.70 3.82 3.59
C ASN A 223 7.14 2.93 4.72
N TRP A 224 7.92 2.76 5.80
CA TRP A 224 7.52 1.90 6.91
C TRP A 224 6.18 2.29 7.55
N ALA A 225 5.91 3.58 7.66
CA ALA A 225 4.64 4.04 8.22
C ALA A 225 3.42 3.58 7.41
N ARG A 226 3.60 3.32 6.10
CA ARG A 226 2.54 2.72 5.26
C ARG A 226 2.28 1.27 5.63
N VAL A 227 3.33 0.49 5.82
CA VAL A 227 3.20 -0.92 6.27
C VAL A 227 2.55 -0.96 7.64
N LEU A 228 3.02 -0.12 8.57
CA LEU A 228 2.51 -0.08 9.94
C LEU A 228 1.01 0.22 10.01
N ALA A 229 0.52 1.19 9.25
CA ALA A 229 -0.91 1.53 9.22
C ALA A 229 -1.77 0.36 8.69
N GLN A 230 -1.23 -0.46 7.80
CA GLN A 230 -1.90 -1.62 7.22
C GLN A 230 -1.99 -2.80 8.20
N VAL A 231 -1.11 -2.90 9.18
CA VAL A 231 -1.18 -3.95 10.22
C VAL A 231 -2.52 -3.91 10.97
N VAL A 232 -3.11 -2.73 11.12
CA VAL A 232 -4.31 -2.50 11.95
C VAL A 232 -5.53 -3.29 11.48
N TYR A 233 -5.80 -3.28 10.18
CA TYR A 233 -7.01 -3.95 9.68
C TYR A 233 -6.91 -5.49 9.69
N TYR A 234 -5.72 -6.07 9.78
CA TYR A 234 -5.57 -7.50 10.08
C TYR A 234 -6.04 -7.82 11.50
N PHE A 235 -5.65 -6.98 12.47
CA PHE A 235 -6.11 -7.14 13.86
C PHE A 235 -7.62 -6.92 13.98
N SER A 236 -8.15 -5.83 13.39
CA SER A 236 -9.58 -5.49 13.50
C SER A 236 -10.47 -6.57 12.90
N SER A 237 -10.13 -7.08 11.71
CA SER A 237 -10.91 -8.13 11.04
C SER A 237 -10.79 -9.48 11.73
N ALA A 238 -9.60 -9.87 12.18
CA ALA A 238 -9.41 -11.11 12.92
C ALA A 238 -10.13 -11.09 14.27
N ALA A 239 -10.07 -9.98 15.02
CA ALA A 239 -10.80 -9.82 16.29
C ALA A 239 -12.32 -9.94 16.07
N ALA A 240 -12.86 -9.34 15.00
CA ALA A 240 -14.27 -9.46 14.63
C ALA A 240 -14.68 -10.90 14.29
N LEU A 241 -13.74 -11.75 13.83
CA LEU A 241 -13.96 -13.16 13.49
C LEU A 241 -13.60 -14.13 14.61
N GLY A 242 -13.28 -13.63 15.81
CA GLY A 242 -13.09 -14.43 17.03
C GLY A 242 -11.64 -14.71 17.42
N ALA A 243 -10.65 -13.99 16.85
CA ALA A 243 -9.29 -14.05 17.41
C ALA A 243 -9.28 -13.54 18.86
N PRO A 244 -8.42 -14.08 19.73
CA PRO A 244 -7.35 -15.05 19.48
C PRO A 244 -7.78 -16.53 19.53
N THR A 245 -9.03 -16.84 19.89
CA THR A 245 -9.50 -18.23 20.04
C THR A 245 -9.69 -18.92 18.69
N ARG A 246 -9.89 -18.18 17.63
CA ARG A 246 -10.04 -18.67 16.29
C ARG A 246 -8.92 -18.11 15.40
N LYS A 247 -8.25 -18.98 14.65
CA LYS A 247 -7.32 -18.55 13.60
C LYS A 247 -8.09 -17.97 12.41
N VAL A 248 -7.42 -17.07 11.68
CA VAL A 248 -7.96 -16.46 10.45
C VAL A 248 -6.90 -16.53 9.35
N SER A 249 -7.32 -16.82 8.13
CA SER A 249 -6.47 -16.76 6.94
C SER A 249 -6.78 -15.52 6.12
N PHE A 250 -5.78 -15.01 5.38
CA PHE A 250 -5.95 -13.83 4.54
C PHE A 250 -5.45 -14.09 3.12
N THR A 251 -6.27 -13.73 2.12
CA THR A 251 -5.84 -13.66 0.72
C THR A 251 -5.69 -12.20 0.33
N VAL A 252 -4.49 -11.86 -0.14
CA VAL A 252 -4.09 -10.48 -0.37
C VAL A 252 -3.74 -10.26 -1.83
N PRO A 253 -4.55 -9.47 -2.59
CA PRO A 253 -4.16 -9.01 -3.91
C PRO A 253 -2.84 -8.25 -3.83
N THR A 254 -1.79 -8.78 -4.47
CA THR A 254 -0.42 -8.35 -4.19
C THR A 254 0.30 -7.87 -5.43
N GLY A 255 0.73 -6.60 -5.41
CA GLY A 255 1.76 -6.04 -6.28
C GLY A 255 3.06 -5.83 -5.49
N ASN A 256 3.20 -4.68 -4.83
CA ASN A 256 4.42 -4.28 -4.12
C ASN A 256 4.68 -4.98 -2.77
N PHE A 257 3.96 -6.03 -2.42
CA PHE A 257 4.12 -6.84 -1.20
C PHE A 257 3.90 -6.10 0.15
N GLY A 258 3.56 -4.82 0.11
CA GLY A 258 3.43 -4.01 1.33
C GLY A 258 2.31 -4.46 2.23
N ASP A 259 1.16 -4.76 1.65
CA ASP A 259 -0.05 -5.19 2.36
C ASP A 259 0.12 -6.58 2.99
N VAL A 260 0.52 -7.58 2.20
CA VAL A 260 0.73 -8.93 2.74
C VAL A 260 1.88 -8.97 3.76
N PHE A 261 2.89 -8.12 3.61
CA PHE A 261 3.94 -7.95 4.62
C PHE A 261 3.39 -7.36 5.92
N ALA A 262 2.40 -6.46 5.86
CA ALA A 262 1.70 -5.99 7.06
C ALA A 262 0.95 -7.12 7.76
N GLY A 263 0.36 -8.06 7.02
CA GLY A 263 -0.19 -9.31 7.56
C GLY A 263 0.85 -10.18 8.25
N TYR A 264 2.04 -10.30 7.66
CA TYR A 264 3.17 -10.99 8.29
C TYR A 264 3.60 -10.32 9.60
N ILE A 265 3.69 -9.00 9.64
CA ILE A 265 3.98 -8.26 10.87
C ILE A 265 2.89 -8.53 11.92
N ALA A 266 1.59 -8.51 11.54
CA ALA A 266 0.51 -8.85 12.46
C ALA A 266 0.66 -10.27 13.04
N LYS A 267 1.01 -11.27 12.20
CA LYS A 267 1.33 -12.64 12.64
C LYS A 267 2.49 -12.67 13.62
N ARG A 268 3.58 -11.94 13.30
CA ARG A 268 4.75 -11.83 14.17
C ARG A 268 4.47 -11.09 15.49
N MET A 269 3.45 -10.23 15.53
CA MET A 269 2.98 -9.55 16.76
C MET A 269 2.10 -10.44 17.64
N GLY A 270 1.77 -11.66 17.22
CA GLY A 270 0.97 -12.62 18.00
C GLY A 270 -0.46 -12.79 17.52
N LEU A 271 -0.88 -12.13 16.40
CA LEU A 271 -2.19 -12.40 15.81
C LEU A 271 -2.23 -13.83 15.23
N PRO A 272 -3.22 -14.68 15.58
CA PRO A 272 -3.25 -16.07 15.17
C PRO A 272 -3.68 -16.21 13.70
N ILE A 273 -2.80 -15.78 12.80
CA ILE A 273 -2.97 -15.95 11.35
C ILE A 273 -2.53 -17.37 10.98
N ASP A 274 -3.44 -18.12 10.34
CA ASP A 274 -3.13 -19.44 9.83
C ASP A 274 -2.32 -19.34 8.54
N ARG A 275 -2.87 -18.67 7.52
CA ARG A 275 -2.25 -18.50 6.21
C ARG A 275 -2.28 -17.06 5.74
N LEU A 276 -1.22 -16.68 5.03
CA LEU A 276 -1.16 -15.46 4.22
C LEU A 276 -0.99 -15.87 2.76
N VAL A 277 -1.98 -15.63 1.94
CA VAL A 277 -1.97 -16.03 0.54
C VAL A 277 -1.68 -14.83 -0.35
N VAL A 278 -0.56 -14.88 -1.04
CA VAL A 278 -0.14 -13.88 -2.03
C VAL A 278 -0.89 -14.16 -3.33
N ALA A 279 -1.86 -13.31 -3.67
CA ALA A 279 -2.62 -13.43 -4.91
C ALA A 279 -2.09 -12.46 -5.96
N THR A 280 -1.61 -12.97 -7.09
CA THR A 280 -1.06 -12.17 -8.21
C THR A 280 -1.97 -12.24 -9.43
N ASN A 281 -1.90 -11.22 -10.29
CA ASN A 281 -2.44 -11.32 -11.64
C ASN A 281 -1.44 -12.07 -12.56
N GLN A 282 -1.58 -11.94 -13.86
CA GLN A 282 -0.67 -12.58 -14.83
C GLN A 282 0.79 -12.12 -14.72
N ASN A 283 1.07 -11.00 -14.03
CA ASN A 283 2.41 -10.56 -13.65
C ASN A 283 2.82 -11.25 -12.35
N ASP A 284 3.19 -12.51 -12.44
CA ASP A 284 3.19 -13.49 -11.36
C ASP A 284 4.57 -13.74 -10.72
N ILE A 285 5.49 -12.78 -10.78
CA ILE A 285 6.87 -12.95 -10.28
C ILE A 285 6.92 -13.46 -8.83
N LEU A 286 6.02 -12.98 -7.96
CA LEU A 286 5.94 -13.44 -6.57
C LEU A 286 5.45 -14.89 -6.47
N HIS A 287 4.42 -15.25 -7.23
CA HIS A 287 3.90 -16.62 -7.25
C HIS A 287 4.97 -17.59 -7.79
N ARG A 288 5.66 -17.25 -8.87
CA ARG A 288 6.78 -18.07 -9.40
C ARG A 288 7.88 -18.24 -8.36
N CYS A 289 8.28 -17.16 -7.69
CA CYS A 289 9.31 -17.23 -6.66
C CYS A 289 8.88 -18.14 -5.50
N LEU A 290 7.71 -17.92 -4.91
CA LEU A 290 7.20 -18.71 -3.79
C LEU A 290 6.93 -20.17 -4.16
N SER A 291 6.74 -20.47 -5.45
CA SER A 291 6.66 -21.83 -6.01
C SER A 291 8.02 -22.44 -6.31
N GLY A 292 9.13 -21.81 -5.98
CA GLY A 292 10.49 -22.32 -6.16
C GLY A 292 11.07 -22.18 -7.57
N GLN A 293 10.52 -21.24 -8.38
CA GLN A 293 11.00 -21.00 -9.77
C GLN A 293 11.95 -19.79 -9.85
N GLY A 294 12.51 -19.33 -8.72
CA GLY A 294 13.37 -18.16 -8.66
C GLY A 294 12.61 -16.83 -8.77
N TYR A 295 13.33 -15.74 -8.57
CA TYR A 295 12.81 -14.36 -8.68
C TYR A 295 13.43 -13.68 -9.90
N HIS A 296 12.91 -13.97 -11.09
CA HIS A 296 13.43 -13.49 -12.36
C HIS A 296 12.44 -12.52 -13.02
N LYS A 297 12.94 -11.32 -13.38
CA LYS A 297 12.15 -10.32 -14.09
C LYS A 297 11.69 -10.86 -15.44
N GLY A 298 10.43 -10.68 -15.74
CA GLY A 298 9.85 -10.89 -17.06
C GLY A 298 9.46 -9.56 -17.70
N GLU A 299 8.75 -9.64 -18.81
CA GLU A 299 8.06 -8.50 -19.40
C GLU A 299 6.78 -8.20 -18.60
N THR A 300 6.51 -6.92 -18.35
CA THR A 300 5.26 -6.50 -17.71
C THR A 300 4.12 -6.56 -18.72
N ILE A 301 3.09 -7.32 -18.42
CA ILE A 301 1.91 -7.50 -19.28
C ILE A 301 0.80 -6.60 -18.74
N PRO A 302 0.33 -5.59 -19.50
CA PRO A 302 -0.80 -4.75 -19.07
C PRO A 302 -2.05 -5.58 -18.78
N SER A 303 -2.77 -5.22 -17.72
CA SER A 303 -3.97 -5.92 -17.27
C SER A 303 -5.08 -4.97 -16.83
N ILE A 304 -6.28 -5.53 -16.56
CA ILE A 304 -7.39 -4.78 -15.95
C ILE A 304 -7.17 -4.49 -14.46
N SER A 305 -6.10 -5.05 -13.85
CA SER A 305 -5.67 -4.78 -12.47
C SER A 305 -4.31 -4.06 -12.42
N PRO A 306 -4.17 -2.85 -12.97
CA PRO A 306 -2.89 -2.22 -13.29
C PRO A 306 -1.98 -1.94 -12.08
N SER A 307 -2.52 -1.86 -10.84
CA SER A 307 -1.70 -1.70 -9.63
C SER A 307 -0.88 -2.96 -9.28
N MET A 308 -1.17 -4.08 -9.95
CA MET A 308 -0.46 -5.35 -9.81
C MET A 308 0.46 -5.66 -11.00
N ASP A 309 0.50 -4.80 -12.03
CA ASP A 309 1.36 -4.95 -13.22
C ASP A 309 2.80 -4.56 -12.89
N ILE A 310 3.50 -5.44 -12.21
CA ILE A 310 4.88 -5.24 -11.75
C ILE A 310 5.74 -6.47 -11.97
N GLN A 311 7.03 -6.25 -12.19
CA GLN A 311 8.06 -7.31 -12.25
C GLN A 311 9.12 -7.14 -11.15
N VAL A 312 8.98 -6.13 -10.27
CA VAL A 312 9.78 -5.95 -9.07
C VAL A 312 8.87 -5.54 -7.92
N SER A 313 8.72 -6.44 -6.97
CA SER A 313 7.88 -6.23 -5.78
C SER A 313 8.72 -5.65 -4.64
N SER A 314 8.66 -4.34 -4.45
CA SER A 314 9.65 -3.60 -3.64
C SER A 314 9.70 -4.03 -2.16
N ASN A 315 8.56 -4.34 -1.53
CA ASN A 315 8.57 -4.74 -0.11
C ASN A 315 8.93 -6.22 0.10
N PHE A 316 9.06 -7.01 -0.97
CA PHE A 316 9.53 -8.39 -0.86
C PHE A 316 10.96 -8.46 -0.29
N GLU A 317 11.77 -7.40 -0.50
CA GLU A 317 13.08 -7.23 0.14
C GLU A 317 13.01 -7.35 1.67
N ARG A 318 11.91 -6.90 2.31
CA ARG A 318 11.72 -7.03 3.76
C ARG A 318 11.47 -8.48 4.20
N ALA A 319 10.71 -9.23 3.42
CA ALA A 319 10.49 -10.65 3.68
C ALA A 319 11.78 -11.45 3.48
N LEU A 320 12.53 -11.15 2.42
CA LEU A 320 13.86 -11.74 2.19
C LEU A 320 14.82 -11.43 3.34
N PHE A 321 14.84 -10.19 3.84
CA PHE A 321 15.68 -9.82 4.97
C PHE A 321 15.41 -10.69 6.21
N ASP A 322 14.15 -10.88 6.58
CA ASP A 322 13.80 -11.76 7.70
C ASP A 322 14.13 -13.24 7.38
N ALA A 323 13.82 -13.73 6.16
CA ALA A 323 14.11 -15.12 5.74
C ALA A 323 15.61 -15.46 5.69
N TYR A 324 16.46 -14.47 5.45
CA TYR A 324 17.93 -14.60 5.53
C TYR A 324 18.49 -14.27 6.92
N GLY A 325 17.65 -14.34 7.98
CA GLY A 325 18.09 -14.12 9.36
C GLY A 325 18.56 -12.69 9.64
N ARG A 326 18.06 -11.72 8.86
CA ARG A 326 18.43 -10.30 8.92
C ARG A 326 19.86 -9.99 8.52
N ASP A 327 20.44 -10.80 7.63
CA ASP A 327 21.75 -10.56 7.03
C ASP A 327 21.63 -9.53 5.88
N GLY A 328 22.04 -8.28 6.16
CA GLY A 328 22.02 -7.18 5.19
C GLY A 328 22.98 -7.40 4.00
N ASN A 329 24.06 -8.16 4.17
CA ASN A 329 25.00 -8.46 3.06
C ASN A 329 24.34 -9.45 2.09
N ALA A 330 23.67 -10.49 2.60
CA ALA A 330 22.94 -11.43 1.77
C ALA A 330 21.84 -10.71 0.95
N VAL A 331 21.06 -9.82 1.57
CA VAL A 331 20.05 -9.03 0.85
C VAL A 331 20.68 -8.12 -0.20
N THR A 332 21.80 -7.47 0.10
CA THR A 332 22.52 -6.63 -0.86
C THR A 332 22.92 -7.41 -2.08
N GLN A 333 23.46 -8.63 -1.90
CA GLN A 333 23.82 -9.52 -2.99
C GLN A 333 22.60 -9.87 -3.86
N LEU A 334 21.47 -10.27 -3.25
CA LEU A 334 20.24 -10.57 -3.99
C LEU A 334 19.75 -9.36 -4.81
N MET A 335 19.84 -8.16 -4.25
CA MET A 335 19.42 -6.95 -4.95
C MET A 335 20.36 -6.57 -6.10
N ASP A 336 21.65 -6.90 -6.01
CA ASP A 336 22.59 -6.73 -7.11
C ASP A 336 22.34 -7.77 -8.22
N GLU A 337 22.08 -9.02 -7.88
CA GLU A 337 21.66 -10.06 -8.83
C GLU A 337 20.33 -9.68 -9.52
N LEU A 338 19.37 -9.09 -8.78
CA LEU A 338 18.12 -8.59 -9.36
C LEU A 338 18.34 -7.49 -10.41
N LYS A 339 19.35 -6.63 -10.24
CA LYS A 339 19.72 -5.63 -11.27
C LYS A 339 20.20 -6.31 -12.54
N ALA A 340 20.88 -7.46 -12.43
CA ALA A 340 21.35 -8.28 -13.55
C ALA A 340 20.24 -9.14 -14.19
N GLY A 341 19.05 -9.22 -13.60
CA GLY A 341 17.90 -9.93 -14.17
C GLY A 341 17.08 -10.75 -13.19
N GLY A 342 17.66 -11.24 -12.11
CA GLY A 342 16.95 -12.05 -11.12
C GLY A 342 17.91 -12.83 -10.22
N PHE A 343 17.33 -13.57 -9.25
CA PHE A 343 18.09 -14.38 -8.29
C PHE A 343 17.34 -15.64 -7.91
N GLU A 344 18.07 -16.60 -7.35
CA GLU A 344 17.53 -17.78 -6.70
C GLU A 344 17.53 -17.58 -5.18
N VAL A 345 16.40 -17.95 -4.54
CA VAL A 345 16.31 -17.93 -3.07
C VAL A 345 16.94 -19.21 -2.53
N SER A 346 17.81 -19.10 -1.52
CA SER A 346 18.44 -20.27 -0.89
C SER A 346 17.37 -21.19 -0.27
N GLN A 347 17.62 -22.49 -0.21
CA GLN A 347 16.68 -23.48 0.28
C GLN A 347 16.15 -23.16 1.69
N GLY A 348 17.03 -22.71 2.59
CA GLY A 348 16.60 -22.36 3.96
C GLY A 348 15.71 -21.13 4.01
N ALA A 349 16.03 -20.09 3.23
CA ALA A 349 15.20 -18.88 3.15
C ALA A 349 13.87 -19.16 2.42
N MET A 350 13.87 -20.04 1.41
CA MET A 350 12.64 -20.44 0.73
C MET A 350 11.69 -21.19 1.68
N GLN A 351 12.24 -22.09 2.51
CA GLN A 351 11.43 -22.79 3.52
C GLN A 351 10.80 -21.79 4.51
N ASP A 352 11.58 -20.82 5.01
CA ASP A 352 11.05 -19.78 5.90
C ASP A 352 9.93 -18.95 5.22
N LEU A 353 10.12 -18.56 3.96
CA LEU A 353 9.08 -17.87 3.20
C LEU A 353 7.82 -18.73 3.07
N GLN A 354 7.94 -20.01 2.72
CA GLN A 354 6.81 -20.93 2.54
C GLN A 354 6.11 -21.30 3.86
N ASP A 355 6.79 -21.20 5.00
CA ASP A 355 6.17 -21.36 6.33
C ASP A 355 5.22 -20.18 6.67
N HIS A 356 5.40 -19.06 6.01
CA HIS A 356 4.60 -17.85 6.23
C HIS A 356 3.62 -17.53 5.10
N TYR A 357 3.99 -17.82 3.84
CA TYR A 357 3.24 -17.41 2.65
C TYR A 357 2.89 -18.60 1.77
N GLU A 358 1.65 -18.61 1.33
CA GLU A 358 1.18 -19.37 0.17
C GLU A 358 0.94 -18.41 -0.99
N SER A 359 0.72 -18.91 -2.19
CA SER A 359 0.49 -18.05 -3.34
C SER A 359 -0.35 -18.70 -4.43
N GLY A 360 -1.05 -17.84 -5.17
CA GLY A 360 -1.78 -18.21 -6.36
C GLY A 360 -1.80 -17.07 -7.37
N ARG A 361 -2.29 -17.35 -8.57
CA ARG A 361 -2.43 -16.37 -9.63
C ARG A 361 -3.78 -16.47 -10.34
N ALA A 362 -4.24 -15.35 -10.89
CA ALA A 362 -5.40 -15.27 -11.77
C ALA A 362 -5.00 -14.73 -13.14
N SER A 363 -5.50 -15.34 -14.20
CA SER A 363 -5.43 -14.76 -15.55
C SER A 363 -6.46 -13.62 -15.72
N GLU A 364 -6.40 -12.89 -16.83
CA GLU A 364 -7.43 -11.89 -17.18
C GLU A 364 -8.83 -12.53 -17.29
N SER A 365 -8.92 -13.72 -17.90
CA SER A 365 -10.17 -14.45 -18.02
C SER A 365 -10.71 -14.90 -16.66
N ASP A 366 -9.85 -15.38 -15.76
CA ASP A 366 -10.24 -15.76 -14.39
C ASP A 366 -10.75 -14.56 -13.61
N THR A 367 -10.04 -13.42 -13.73
CA THR A 367 -10.40 -12.17 -13.07
C THR A 367 -11.78 -11.70 -13.55
N THR A 368 -12.00 -11.62 -14.87
CA THR A 368 -13.29 -11.22 -15.46
C THR A 368 -14.44 -12.16 -15.06
N ALA A 369 -14.21 -13.48 -15.16
CA ALA A 369 -15.20 -14.48 -14.76
C ALA A 369 -15.55 -14.40 -13.26
N THR A 370 -14.56 -14.06 -12.42
CA THR A 370 -14.77 -13.91 -10.97
C THR A 370 -15.61 -12.67 -10.64
N ILE A 371 -15.40 -11.53 -11.33
CA ILE A 371 -16.26 -10.34 -11.17
C ILE A 371 -17.71 -10.68 -11.50
N THR A 372 -17.94 -11.35 -12.64
CA THR A 372 -19.27 -11.77 -13.10
C THR A 372 -19.93 -12.71 -12.09
N ARG A 373 -19.20 -13.74 -11.64
CA ARG A 373 -19.69 -14.76 -10.70
C ARG A 373 -20.01 -14.15 -9.33
N ALA A 374 -19.13 -13.32 -8.77
CA ALA A 374 -19.35 -12.68 -7.47
C ALA A 374 -20.65 -11.87 -7.46
N LEU A 375 -20.89 -11.07 -8.50
CA LEU A 375 -22.12 -10.30 -8.63
C LEU A 375 -23.34 -11.22 -8.70
N ALA A 376 -23.29 -12.31 -9.49
CA ALA A 376 -24.42 -13.21 -9.68
C ALA A 376 -24.76 -14.04 -8.43
N GLU A 377 -23.75 -14.49 -7.67
CA GLU A 377 -23.92 -15.41 -6.54
C GLU A 377 -24.12 -14.69 -5.21
N THR A 378 -23.49 -13.50 -5.02
CA THR A 378 -23.47 -12.81 -3.73
C THR A 378 -24.06 -11.41 -3.78
N GLY A 379 -24.25 -10.85 -4.97
CA GLY A 379 -24.62 -9.44 -5.16
C GLY A 379 -23.45 -8.45 -5.02
N GLU A 380 -22.25 -8.95 -4.70
CA GLU A 380 -21.07 -8.10 -4.51
C GLU A 380 -20.40 -7.74 -5.84
N LEU A 381 -20.21 -6.45 -6.06
CA LEU A 381 -19.51 -5.93 -7.22
C LEU A 381 -18.03 -5.72 -6.90
N LEU A 382 -17.16 -6.49 -7.52
CA LEU A 382 -15.72 -6.46 -7.24
C LEU A 382 -14.98 -5.55 -8.23
N CYS A 383 -13.95 -4.84 -7.75
CA CYS A 383 -12.94 -4.30 -8.64
C CYS A 383 -12.00 -5.41 -9.15
N PRO A 384 -11.30 -5.23 -10.28
CA PRO A 384 -10.43 -6.27 -10.83
C PRO A 384 -9.34 -6.76 -9.87
N HIS A 385 -8.76 -5.87 -9.07
CA HIS A 385 -7.74 -6.24 -8.09
C HIS A 385 -8.30 -7.16 -7.00
N SER A 386 -9.46 -6.82 -6.44
CA SER A 386 -10.14 -7.65 -5.42
C SER A 386 -10.55 -9.01 -6.00
N ALA A 387 -10.96 -9.05 -7.27
CA ALA A 387 -11.36 -10.26 -7.96
C ALA A 387 -10.21 -11.28 -8.10
N VAL A 388 -8.97 -10.81 -8.27
CA VAL A 388 -7.77 -11.68 -8.24
C VAL A 388 -7.68 -12.42 -6.90
N GLY A 389 -7.85 -11.73 -5.78
CA GLY A 389 -7.85 -12.34 -4.45
C GLY A 389 -9.00 -13.31 -4.25
N VAL A 390 -10.21 -12.95 -4.68
CA VAL A 390 -11.41 -13.81 -4.57
C VAL A 390 -11.27 -15.07 -5.45
N HIS A 391 -10.60 -14.96 -6.60
CA HIS A 391 -10.30 -16.12 -7.45
C HIS A 391 -9.35 -17.12 -6.78
N VAL A 392 -8.29 -16.63 -6.16
CA VAL A 392 -7.23 -17.45 -5.56
C VAL A 392 -7.67 -18.07 -4.22
N ALA A 393 -8.52 -17.39 -3.45
CA ALA A 393 -8.88 -17.81 -2.09
C ALA A 393 -9.41 -19.23 -1.95
N PRO A 394 -10.30 -19.76 -2.83
CA PRO A 394 -10.93 -21.08 -2.66
C PRO A 394 -9.92 -22.24 -2.51
N ASP A 395 -8.78 -22.17 -3.21
CA ASP A 395 -7.76 -23.22 -3.18
C ASP A 395 -6.99 -23.26 -1.84
N HIS A 396 -7.17 -22.24 -0.99
CA HIS A 396 -6.47 -22.05 0.28
C HIS A 396 -7.40 -21.99 1.50
N ILE A 397 -8.71 -22.25 1.32
CA ILE A 397 -9.67 -22.29 2.43
C ILE A 397 -9.57 -23.61 3.17
N HIS A 398 -9.33 -23.52 4.47
CA HIS A 398 -9.29 -24.67 5.37
C HIS A 398 -10.55 -24.75 6.21
N ALA A 399 -11.07 -25.97 6.38
CA ALA A 399 -12.26 -26.21 7.21
C ALA A 399 -12.09 -25.64 8.63
N GLY A 400 -13.05 -24.85 9.06
CA GLY A 400 -13.06 -24.22 10.39
C GLY A 400 -12.25 -22.93 10.53
N THR A 401 -11.43 -22.55 9.54
CA THR A 401 -10.67 -21.31 9.54
C THR A 401 -11.26 -20.35 8.51
N PRO A 402 -11.78 -19.17 8.91
CA PRO A 402 -12.29 -18.20 7.95
C PRO A 402 -11.17 -17.65 7.09
N MET A 403 -11.43 -17.53 5.79
CA MET A 403 -10.60 -16.82 4.82
C MET A 403 -11.14 -15.41 4.64
N VAL A 404 -10.26 -14.44 4.75
CA VAL A 404 -10.56 -13.01 4.50
C VAL A 404 -9.82 -12.57 3.25
N THR A 405 -10.52 -12.25 2.18
CA THR A 405 -9.93 -11.61 1.01
C THR A 405 -9.99 -10.09 1.15
N LEU A 406 -8.86 -9.42 0.93
CA LEU A 406 -8.80 -7.97 1.00
C LEU A 406 -9.39 -7.34 -0.27
N ALA A 407 -10.45 -6.55 -0.13
CA ALA A 407 -11.03 -5.75 -1.19
C ALA A 407 -10.33 -4.38 -1.26
N THR A 408 -9.37 -4.27 -2.17
CA THR A 408 -8.37 -3.20 -2.19
C THR A 408 -8.85 -1.89 -2.80
N ALA A 409 -9.90 -1.91 -3.63
CA ALA A 409 -10.47 -0.70 -4.23
C ALA A 409 -11.98 -0.86 -4.49
N HIS A 410 -12.68 0.26 -4.47
CA HIS A 410 -14.08 0.33 -4.87
C HIS A 410 -14.21 0.08 -6.39
N PRO A 411 -15.21 -0.68 -6.86
CA PRO A 411 -15.38 -0.98 -8.28
C PRO A 411 -15.47 0.27 -9.17
N ALA A 412 -16.05 1.36 -8.67
CA ALA A 412 -16.16 2.63 -9.41
C ALA A 412 -14.82 3.28 -9.80
N LYS A 413 -13.69 2.81 -9.29
CA LYS A 413 -12.36 3.27 -9.76
C LYS A 413 -11.94 2.64 -11.09
N PHE A 414 -12.57 1.54 -11.47
CA PHE A 414 -12.27 0.75 -12.67
C PHE A 414 -13.56 0.46 -13.46
N PRO A 415 -14.35 1.50 -13.80
CA PRO A 415 -15.70 1.32 -14.31
C PRO A 415 -15.75 0.52 -15.62
N ASP A 416 -14.83 0.77 -16.54
CA ASP A 416 -14.81 0.11 -17.85
C ASP A 416 -14.64 -1.42 -17.74
N ALA A 417 -13.71 -1.86 -16.86
CA ALA A 417 -13.44 -3.28 -16.64
C ALA A 417 -14.63 -3.98 -15.93
N VAL A 418 -15.24 -3.30 -14.97
CA VAL A 418 -16.38 -3.83 -14.22
C VAL A 418 -17.63 -3.91 -15.11
N GLU A 419 -17.91 -2.87 -15.89
CA GLU A 419 -19.05 -2.83 -16.81
C GLU A 419 -18.86 -3.86 -17.93
N ALA A 420 -17.66 -4.00 -18.47
CA ALA A 420 -17.37 -5.03 -19.47
C ALA A 420 -17.61 -6.45 -18.96
N ALA A 421 -17.29 -6.71 -17.68
CA ALA A 421 -17.49 -8.02 -17.07
C ALA A 421 -18.96 -8.32 -16.71
N THR A 422 -19.74 -7.30 -16.32
CA THR A 422 -21.05 -7.50 -15.65
C THR A 422 -22.22 -6.85 -16.37
N GLY A 423 -21.97 -5.91 -17.28
CA GLY A 423 -22.99 -5.02 -17.84
C GLY A 423 -23.51 -3.96 -16.86
N VAL A 424 -22.92 -3.85 -15.67
CA VAL A 424 -23.29 -2.87 -14.63
C VAL A 424 -22.21 -1.80 -14.53
N HIS A 425 -22.58 -0.55 -14.79
CA HIS A 425 -21.70 0.58 -14.53
C HIS A 425 -21.65 0.90 -13.04
N PRO A 426 -20.50 0.78 -12.35
CA PRO A 426 -20.41 0.97 -10.91
C PRO A 426 -20.56 2.45 -10.54
N ALA A 427 -21.59 2.78 -9.75
CA ALA A 427 -21.84 4.15 -9.32
C ALA A 427 -20.78 4.65 -8.32
N LEU A 428 -20.43 5.94 -8.41
CA LEU A 428 -19.63 6.60 -7.37
C LEU A 428 -20.44 6.68 -6.07
N PRO A 429 -19.77 6.54 -4.91
CA PRO A 429 -20.42 6.79 -3.62
C PRO A 429 -21.01 8.21 -3.54
N PRO A 430 -22.12 8.43 -2.80
CA PRO A 430 -22.81 9.73 -2.73
C PRO A 430 -21.89 10.92 -2.40
N ARG A 431 -20.85 10.71 -1.57
CA ARG A 431 -19.85 11.74 -1.22
C ARG A 431 -18.96 12.20 -2.39
N MET A 432 -19.00 11.51 -3.50
CA MET A 432 -18.21 11.79 -4.71
C MET A 432 -19.08 11.94 -5.96
N SER A 433 -20.39 12.06 -5.81
CA SER A 433 -21.34 12.13 -6.95
C SER A 433 -21.06 13.28 -7.90
N ASP A 434 -20.48 14.36 -7.40
CA ASP A 434 -20.11 15.57 -8.16
C ASP A 434 -18.69 15.52 -8.77
N LEU A 435 -17.94 14.41 -8.63
CA LEU A 435 -16.54 14.32 -9.09
C LEU A 435 -16.38 14.68 -10.57
N TYR A 436 -17.32 14.28 -11.40
CA TYR A 436 -17.28 14.54 -12.84
C TYR A 436 -17.61 16.00 -13.23
N GLU A 437 -18.22 16.74 -12.30
CA GLU A 437 -18.60 18.16 -12.49
C GLU A 437 -17.52 19.12 -11.99
N ARG A 438 -16.62 18.64 -11.14
CA ARG A 438 -15.54 19.47 -10.56
C ARG A 438 -14.54 19.90 -11.63
N PRO A 439 -14.09 21.17 -11.65
CA PRO A 439 -13.07 21.64 -12.59
C PRO A 439 -11.72 20.95 -12.32
N GLU A 440 -11.04 20.53 -13.39
CA GLU A 440 -9.73 19.91 -13.29
C GLU A 440 -8.60 20.95 -13.38
N ARG A 441 -7.58 20.77 -12.55
CA ARG A 441 -6.32 21.55 -12.56
C ARG A 441 -5.15 20.60 -12.69
N LEU A 442 -4.45 20.64 -13.81
CA LEU A 442 -3.27 19.84 -14.08
C LEU A 442 -2.25 20.63 -14.90
N THR A 443 -1.00 20.24 -14.80
CA THR A 443 0.08 20.77 -15.65
C THR A 443 0.60 19.64 -16.52
N ARG A 444 0.64 19.85 -17.84
CA ARG A 444 1.30 18.93 -18.75
C ARG A 444 2.80 19.21 -18.79
N VAL A 445 3.60 18.17 -18.61
CA VAL A 445 5.06 18.26 -18.54
C VAL A 445 5.72 17.25 -19.49
N PRO A 446 6.83 17.64 -20.14
CA PRO A 446 7.58 16.72 -20.98
C PRO A 446 8.29 15.65 -20.12
N ASN A 447 8.66 14.53 -20.72
CA ASN A 447 9.56 13.53 -20.09
C ASN A 447 11.01 14.03 -20.10
N ASP A 448 11.26 15.14 -19.41
CA ASP A 448 12.57 15.78 -19.27
C ASP A 448 12.88 16.10 -17.81
N LEU A 449 13.99 15.55 -17.30
CA LEU A 449 14.38 15.67 -15.90
C LEU A 449 14.66 17.12 -15.47
N ALA A 450 15.30 17.91 -16.35
CA ALA A 450 15.67 19.29 -16.02
C ALA A 450 14.41 20.18 -15.95
N ALA A 451 13.49 20.01 -16.88
CA ALA A 451 12.21 20.72 -16.87
C ALA A 451 11.36 20.36 -15.63
N LEU A 452 11.32 19.08 -15.24
CA LEU A 452 10.61 18.64 -14.04
C LEU A 452 11.20 19.25 -12.76
N LYS A 453 12.53 19.22 -12.62
CA LYS A 453 13.22 19.82 -11.46
C LYS A 453 13.01 21.34 -11.37
N ALA A 454 13.04 22.04 -12.52
CA ALA A 454 12.77 23.46 -12.58
C ALA A 454 11.33 23.75 -12.14
N HIS A 455 10.35 23.02 -12.70
CA HIS A 455 8.93 23.18 -12.36
C HIS A 455 8.67 22.98 -10.85
N ILE A 456 9.26 21.95 -10.24
CA ILE A 456 9.14 21.70 -8.80
C ILE A 456 9.73 22.86 -7.98
N LYS A 457 10.94 23.33 -8.34
CA LYS A 457 11.59 24.44 -7.64
C LYS A 457 10.79 25.74 -7.71
N GLU A 458 10.17 26.03 -8.84
CA GLU A 458 9.41 27.27 -9.10
C GLU A 458 8.04 27.26 -8.40
N ASN A 459 7.42 26.10 -8.23
CA ASN A 459 6.04 26.00 -7.74
C ASN A 459 5.91 25.51 -6.30
N ARG A 460 7.01 25.09 -5.65
CA ARG A 460 6.98 24.80 -4.22
C ARG A 460 6.97 26.10 -3.42
N ALA A 461 6.30 26.10 -2.26
CA ALA A 461 6.42 27.20 -1.32
C ALA A 461 7.84 27.22 -0.69
N THR A 462 8.38 28.39 -0.47
CA THR A 462 9.72 28.62 0.12
C THR A 462 9.66 28.73 1.64
#